data_0f97c889c2e64f3503e016f376123f30
#
_entry.id   0f97c889c2e64f3503e016f376123f30
#
_cell.length_a   1.000
_cell.length_b   1.000
_cell.length_c   1.000
_cell.angle_alpha   90.00
_cell.angle_beta   90.00
_cell.angle_gamma   90.00
#
_symmetry.space_group_name_H-M   'P 1'
#
loop_
_entity.id
_entity.type
_entity.pdbx_description
1 polymer ?
#
loop_
_entity_poly.entity_id
_entity_poly.type
_entity_poly.pdbx_seq_one_letter_code
_entity_poly.pdbx_strand_id
1 'polypeptide(L)'
;LSEIRVSGNGRLRPGYVTSRLWPDTEAPFNTNLLQERFLLLLQDPLIQRMDGGIRPGADPGEAVLDMNVVRERPYGLTVAGDNRRPPSTGSLGGMATAWLRNLTGYGDFLDVSYGASEGASEVDAGWSFLLNSRDTRLSARYSYSENSVVEEPLKSIDIESESESFDVTLVHPFYRTLRHNLEMGAVLSLRESKTFLLGTPFSFSAGDENGKSRVTVLRLVQSYVDRTTDHALALRSTFSIGLDLLDATVHGGGVPDGKYFAWLGQAQYAHRLGEKLGSLVLRGDAQLASDRLLTLEQFALGGATTVRGYRENELVRDNGFDVSAEWRYPLWRASSEGGSDKLLQAACFMDFGSAWNKGEDPWDNRLHSAGLGLLWESKWLDAQFYWAYDIEEAPPRQDYDLQDDGIHFRVVFHY
;
A
#
# COMPACT_ATOMS: atom_id res chain seq x y z
N LEU A 1 24.80 21.85 23.31
CA LEU A 1 23.77 21.16 24.08
C LEU A 1 24.47 20.06 24.91
N SER A 2 24.34 20.11 26.25
CA SER A 2 25.00 19.16 27.13
C SER A 2 24.12 17.96 27.49
N GLU A 3 22.82 18.15 27.52
CA GLU A 3 21.87 17.09 27.92
C GLU A 3 20.50 17.28 27.22
N ILE A 4 19.84 16.17 26.89
CA ILE A 4 18.41 16.14 26.52
C ILE A 4 17.68 15.28 27.54
N ARG A 5 16.72 15.86 28.27
CA ARG A 5 15.88 15.18 29.23
C ARG A 5 14.51 14.94 28.62
N VAL A 6 14.09 13.68 28.57
CA VAL A 6 12.80 13.28 28.01
C VAL A 6 11.89 12.81 29.13
N SER A 7 10.68 13.36 29.17
CA SER A 7 9.61 13.00 30.10
C SER A 7 8.32 12.65 29.35
N GLY A 8 7.37 11.97 29.99
CA GLY A 8 6.08 11.63 29.40
C GLY A 8 6.09 10.49 28.37
N ASN A 9 7.27 9.99 28.03
CA ASN A 9 7.50 9.00 26.96
C ASN A 9 6.97 7.58 27.27
N GLY A 10 6.54 7.27 28.49
CA GLY A 10 5.98 5.99 28.92
C GLY A 10 6.83 4.78 28.52
N ARG A 11 6.34 3.91 27.63
CA ARG A 11 7.11 2.74 27.13
C ARG A 11 8.11 3.09 26.03
N LEU A 12 8.00 4.25 25.39
CA LEU A 12 8.96 4.69 24.40
C LEU A 12 10.28 5.03 25.09
N ARG A 13 11.38 4.42 24.69
CA ARG A 13 12.67 4.64 25.34
C ARG A 13 13.13 6.09 25.12
N PRO A 14 13.69 6.77 26.15
CA PRO A 14 14.20 8.12 25.99
C PRO A 14 15.19 8.25 24.82
N GLY A 15 16.05 7.25 24.62
CA GLY A 15 17.01 7.17 23.53
C GLY A 15 16.38 7.21 22.11
N TYR A 16 15.12 6.79 21.97
CA TYR A 16 14.39 6.93 20.72
C TYR A 16 14.22 8.39 20.30
N VAL A 17 13.85 9.24 21.26
CA VAL A 17 13.64 10.68 21.04
C VAL A 17 14.99 11.41 20.95
N THR A 18 15.88 11.15 21.92
CA THR A 18 17.15 11.88 22.01
C THR A 18 18.06 11.65 20.81
N SER A 19 18.15 10.41 20.31
CA SER A 19 19.00 10.06 19.16
C SER A 19 18.49 10.64 17.83
N ARG A 20 17.20 10.95 17.72
CA ARG A 20 16.63 11.60 16.54
C ARG A 20 16.71 13.11 16.59
N LEU A 21 16.58 13.70 17.77
CA LEU A 21 16.77 15.13 17.97
C LEU A 21 18.23 15.55 17.85
N TRP A 22 19.13 14.74 18.42
CA TRP A 22 20.56 15.02 18.48
C TRP A 22 21.38 13.75 18.32
N PRO A 23 21.52 13.22 17.07
CA PRO A 23 22.12 11.90 16.83
C PRO A 23 23.62 11.83 17.12
N ASP A 24 24.32 12.97 17.14
CA ASP A 24 25.75 13.03 17.50
C ASP A 24 26.16 14.41 18.00
N THR A 25 27.16 14.38 18.85
CA THR A 25 27.73 15.48 19.64
C THR A 25 28.55 16.48 18.84
N GLU A 26 28.33 16.61 17.54
CA GLU A 26 29.09 17.59 16.75
C GLU A 26 28.64 19.01 17.07
N ALA A 27 29.53 19.73 17.69
CA ALA A 27 29.44 21.18 17.90
C ALA A 27 29.73 21.94 16.59
N PRO A 28 29.15 23.12 16.39
CA PRO A 28 28.33 23.90 17.33
C PRO A 28 26.84 23.58 17.24
N PHE A 29 26.12 23.82 18.35
CA PHE A 29 24.67 23.69 18.45
C PHE A 29 23.97 24.56 17.39
N ASN A 30 23.15 23.94 16.54
CA ASN A 30 22.39 24.60 15.50
C ASN A 30 20.88 24.51 15.81
N THR A 31 20.29 25.63 16.17
CA THR A 31 18.87 25.74 16.54
C THR A 31 17.95 25.43 15.35
N ASN A 32 18.32 25.79 14.12
CA ASN A 32 17.51 25.51 12.94
C ASN A 32 17.45 24.02 12.65
N LEU A 33 18.59 23.32 12.80
CA LEU A 33 18.65 21.87 12.64
C LEU A 33 17.85 21.13 13.73
N LEU A 34 17.95 21.60 14.98
CA LEU A 34 17.12 21.06 16.07
C LEU A 34 15.62 21.26 15.78
N GLN A 35 15.23 22.45 15.32
CA GLN A 35 13.83 22.75 14.98
C GLN A 35 13.34 21.84 13.83
N GLU A 36 14.12 21.64 12.79
CA GLU A 36 13.77 20.75 11.70
C GLU A 36 13.58 19.30 12.19
N ARG A 37 14.52 18.77 12.99
CA ARG A 37 14.44 17.43 13.58
C ARG A 37 13.26 17.29 14.55
N PHE A 38 12.96 18.33 15.32
CA PHE A 38 11.79 18.39 16.18
C PHE A 38 10.49 18.28 15.35
N LEU A 39 10.36 19.03 14.27
CA LEU A 39 9.20 18.99 13.39
C LEU A 39 9.09 17.64 12.63
N LEU A 40 10.21 17.04 12.25
CA LEU A 40 10.24 15.69 11.68
C LEU A 40 9.77 14.64 12.69
N LEU A 41 10.19 14.78 13.94
CA LEU A 41 9.80 13.85 15.01
C LEU A 41 8.32 14.03 15.39
N LEU A 42 7.73 15.21 15.24
CA LEU A 42 6.28 15.42 15.39
C LEU A 42 5.43 14.72 14.32
N GLN A 43 6.04 14.32 13.18
CA GLN A 43 5.37 13.50 12.16
C GLN A 43 5.44 12.01 12.47
N ASP A 44 6.15 11.62 13.54
CA ASP A 44 6.27 10.23 13.95
C ASP A 44 4.92 9.70 14.48
N PRO A 45 4.41 8.56 13.95
CA PRO A 45 3.13 8.01 14.36
C PRO A 45 3.07 7.55 15.82
N LEU A 46 4.18 7.55 16.56
CA LEU A 46 4.23 7.25 18.00
C LEU A 46 3.99 8.47 18.88
N ILE A 47 4.05 9.68 18.29
CA ILE A 47 4.02 10.95 19.02
C ILE A 47 2.77 11.74 18.66
N GLN A 48 1.90 11.95 19.61
CA GLN A 48 0.72 12.79 19.48
C GLN A 48 1.08 14.28 19.61
N ARG A 49 1.90 14.60 20.62
CA ARG A 49 2.35 15.96 20.93
C ARG A 49 3.72 15.93 21.57
N MET A 50 4.50 16.96 21.31
CA MET A 50 5.81 17.15 21.92
C MET A 50 6.00 18.63 22.24
N ASP A 51 6.45 18.92 23.46
CA ASP A 51 6.78 20.26 23.91
C ASP A 51 8.25 20.25 24.35
N GLY A 52 9.00 21.30 24.00
CA GLY A 52 10.41 21.42 24.36
C GLY A 52 10.79 22.79 24.85
N GLY A 53 11.69 22.87 25.84
CA GLY A 53 12.24 24.11 26.37
C GLY A 53 13.76 24.01 26.59
N ILE A 54 14.49 25.03 26.16
CA ILE A 54 15.94 25.13 26.38
C ILE A 54 16.18 25.96 27.63
N ARG A 55 17.01 25.45 28.56
CA ARG A 55 17.46 26.17 29.75
C ARG A 55 19.00 26.15 29.86
N PRO A 56 19.62 27.09 30.58
CA PRO A 56 21.06 27.06 30.85
C PRO A 56 21.48 25.75 31.53
N GLY A 57 22.63 25.22 31.15
CA GLY A 57 23.29 24.08 31.77
C GLY A 57 24.01 24.48 33.09
N ALA A 58 24.80 23.55 33.61
CA ALA A 58 25.56 23.74 34.81
C ALA A 58 26.76 24.68 34.60
N ASP A 59 27.39 24.58 33.43
CA ASP A 59 28.56 25.36 33.07
C ASP A 59 28.23 26.49 32.06
N PRO A 60 29.01 27.59 32.07
CA PRO A 60 28.83 28.66 31.09
C PRO A 60 28.97 28.16 29.65
N GLY A 61 27.99 28.47 28.82
CA GLY A 61 27.91 28.03 27.42
C GLY A 61 27.21 26.67 27.20
N GLU A 62 26.80 26.02 28.26
CA GLU A 62 25.98 24.81 28.17
C GLU A 62 24.49 25.08 28.16
N ALA A 63 23.76 24.20 27.51
CA ALA A 63 22.30 24.23 27.48
C ALA A 63 21.72 22.81 27.66
N VAL A 64 20.64 22.73 28.40
CA VAL A 64 19.84 21.49 28.58
C VAL A 64 18.52 21.66 27.86
N LEU A 65 18.13 20.67 27.06
CA LEU A 65 16.84 20.60 26.39
C LEU A 65 15.89 19.68 27.19
N ASP A 66 14.86 20.26 27.80
CA ASP A 66 13.80 19.50 28.45
C ASP A 66 12.68 19.23 27.44
N MET A 67 12.36 17.96 27.23
CA MET A 67 11.34 17.49 26.29
C MET A 67 10.22 16.77 27.04
N ASN A 68 8.98 17.19 26.79
CA ASN A 68 7.81 16.46 27.26
C ASN A 68 7.08 15.85 26.05
N VAL A 69 6.92 14.54 26.06
CA VAL A 69 6.38 13.76 24.93
C VAL A 69 5.05 13.14 25.33
N VAL A 70 3.99 13.47 24.61
CA VAL A 70 2.69 12.79 24.72
C VAL A 70 2.61 11.77 23.59
N ARG A 71 2.48 10.51 23.98
CA ARG A 71 2.43 9.41 23.00
C ARG A 71 1.07 9.29 22.35
N GLU A 72 1.08 8.88 21.09
CA GLU A 72 -0.13 8.45 20.40
C GLU A 72 -0.61 7.10 20.97
N ARG A 73 -1.85 6.73 20.66
CA ARG A 73 -2.44 5.45 21.05
C ARG A 73 -1.58 4.31 20.48
N PRO A 74 -1.19 3.32 21.31
CA PRO A 74 -0.30 2.26 20.88
C PRO A 74 -1.01 1.13 20.13
N TYR A 75 -2.32 1.15 20.01
CA TYR A 75 -3.12 0.12 19.33
C TYR A 75 -4.28 0.73 18.57
N GLY A 76 -4.80 0.03 17.61
CA GLY A 76 -6.03 0.38 16.92
C GLY A 76 -6.61 -0.81 16.17
N LEU A 77 -7.83 -0.62 15.71
CA LEU A 77 -8.59 -1.56 14.93
C LEU A 77 -9.19 -0.82 13.74
N THR A 78 -9.08 -1.41 12.57
CA THR A 78 -9.76 -0.95 11.36
C THR A 78 -10.66 -2.05 10.86
N VAL A 79 -11.91 -1.73 10.52
CA VAL A 79 -12.86 -2.67 9.91
C VAL A 79 -13.32 -2.07 8.60
N ALA A 80 -13.15 -2.81 7.51
CA ALA A 80 -13.55 -2.40 6.17
C ALA A 80 -14.58 -3.36 5.59
N GLY A 81 -15.51 -2.83 4.79
CA GLY A 81 -16.39 -3.60 3.91
C GLY A 81 -16.35 -2.98 2.53
N ASP A 82 -16.20 -3.80 1.50
CA ASP A 82 -16.09 -3.32 0.11
C ASP A 82 -16.51 -4.42 -0.89
N ASN A 83 -16.59 -4.05 -2.18
CA ASN A 83 -16.74 -4.98 -3.29
C ASN A 83 -15.51 -4.97 -4.21
N ARG A 84 -14.31 -5.01 -3.62
CA ARG A 84 -13.02 -4.91 -4.33
C ARG A 84 -12.30 -6.24 -4.45
N ARG A 85 -13.04 -7.32 -4.59
CA ARG A 85 -12.55 -8.66 -4.91
C ARG A 85 -13.10 -9.10 -6.25
N PRO A 86 -12.43 -10.03 -6.95
CA PRO A 86 -12.97 -10.61 -8.17
C PRO A 86 -14.34 -11.26 -7.89
N PRO A 87 -15.37 -11.03 -8.72
CA PRO A 87 -16.68 -11.67 -8.57
C PRO A 87 -16.59 -13.21 -8.52
N SER A 88 -15.64 -13.80 -9.23
CA SER A 88 -15.40 -15.25 -9.21
C SER A 88 -15.17 -15.83 -7.82
N THR A 89 -14.69 -15.04 -6.86
CA THR A 89 -14.47 -15.43 -5.45
C THR A 89 -15.39 -14.68 -4.48
N GLY A 90 -16.42 -14.00 -5.01
CA GLY A 90 -17.34 -13.16 -4.25
C GLY A 90 -16.81 -11.75 -4.04
N SER A 91 -17.33 -10.78 -4.80
CA SER A 91 -16.88 -9.40 -4.81
C SER A 91 -17.06 -8.68 -3.47
N LEU A 92 -18.19 -8.97 -2.79
CA LEU A 92 -18.53 -8.36 -1.51
C LEU A 92 -17.78 -9.05 -0.37
N GLY A 93 -16.96 -8.28 0.33
CA GLY A 93 -16.17 -8.81 1.43
C GLY A 93 -15.93 -7.80 2.55
N GLY A 94 -15.35 -8.32 3.63
CA GLY A 94 -14.94 -7.55 4.78
C GLY A 94 -13.52 -7.86 5.21
N MET A 95 -12.86 -6.89 5.86
CA MET A 95 -11.52 -7.04 6.42
C MET A 95 -11.45 -6.35 7.78
N ALA A 96 -10.85 -7.01 8.74
CA ALA A 96 -10.51 -6.44 10.05
C ALA A 96 -8.99 -6.45 10.23
N THR A 97 -8.42 -5.31 10.57
CA THR A 97 -6.98 -5.15 10.83
C THR A 97 -6.76 -4.61 12.23
N ALA A 98 -6.08 -5.35 13.08
CA ALA A 98 -5.61 -4.90 14.39
C ALA A 98 -4.11 -4.60 14.32
N TRP A 99 -3.69 -3.53 15.01
CA TRP A 99 -2.29 -3.16 15.04
C TRP A 99 -1.82 -2.72 16.42
N LEU A 100 -0.53 -2.92 16.68
CA LEU A 100 0.17 -2.53 17.90
C LEU A 100 1.44 -1.77 17.53
N ARG A 101 1.67 -0.61 18.16
CA ARG A 101 2.87 0.20 18.00
C ARG A 101 3.71 0.17 19.27
N ASN A 102 5.02 0.12 19.08
CA ASN A 102 6.01 0.25 20.16
C ASN A 102 5.85 -0.79 21.27
N LEU A 103 5.71 -2.05 20.89
CA LEU A 103 5.63 -3.18 21.83
C LEU A 103 6.95 -3.35 22.60
N THR A 104 8.09 -3.22 21.92
CA THR A 104 9.44 -3.38 22.48
C THR A 104 10.04 -2.11 23.08
N GLY A 105 9.45 -0.95 22.81
CA GLY A 105 9.98 0.36 23.23
C GLY A 105 10.92 1.03 22.22
N TYR A 106 11.17 0.39 21.07
CA TYR A 106 12.06 0.88 20.01
C TYR A 106 11.32 1.39 18.75
N GLY A 107 10.01 1.54 18.83
CA GLY A 107 9.21 2.03 17.71
C GLY A 107 8.84 0.95 16.69
N ASP A 108 8.75 -0.29 17.13
CA ASP A 108 8.28 -1.41 16.32
C ASP A 108 6.77 -1.31 16.05
N PHE A 109 6.34 -1.96 14.96
CA PHE A 109 4.94 -2.00 14.51
C PHE A 109 4.57 -3.42 14.15
N LEU A 110 3.51 -3.94 14.77
CA LEU A 110 2.91 -5.24 14.51
C LEU A 110 1.50 -5.02 13.99
N ASP A 111 1.13 -5.69 12.91
CA ASP A 111 -0.23 -5.71 12.37
C ASP A 111 -0.66 -7.14 12.02
N VAL A 112 -1.97 -7.40 12.19
CA VAL A 112 -2.62 -8.63 11.78
C VAL A 112 -3.95 -8.28 11.15
N SER A 113 -4.21 -8.84 9.97
CA SER A 113 -5.46 -8.67 9.24
C SER A 113 -6.13 -10.01 8.98
N TYR A 114 -7.44 -10.02 9.00
CA TYR A 114 -8.27 -11.11 8.52
C TYR A 114 -9.33 -10.55 7.58
N GLY A 115 -9.41 -11.11 6.38
CA GLY A 115 -10.39 -10.77 5.36
C GLY A 115 -11.20 -11.99 4.92
N ALA A 116 -12.47 -11.77 4.54
CA ALA A 116 -13.32 -12.82 4.02
C ALA A 116 -14.36 -12.27 3.03
N SER A 117 -14.72 -13.10 2.05
CA SER A 117 -15.86 -12.96 1.15
C SER A 117 -16.62 -14.29 1.05
N GLU A 118 -17.52 -14.45 0.07
CA GLU A 118 -18.26 -15.71 -0.12
C GLU A 118 -17.32 -16.88 -0.42
N GLY A 119 -16.34 -16.70 -1.29
CA GLY A 119 -15.41 -17.74 -1.73
C GLY A 119 -13.95 -17.46 -1.39
N ALA A 120 -13.64 -16.47 -0.56
CA ALA A 120 -12.24 -16.17 -0.22
C ALA A 120 -12.05 -15.92 1.27
N SER A 121 -10.93 -16.38 1.80
CA SER A 121 -10.42 -16.00 3.12
C SER A 121 -8.94 -15.64 3.03
N GLU A 122 -8.51 -14.65 3.81
CA GLU A 122 -7.13 -14.19 3.83
C GLU A 122 -6.68 -13.82 5.24
N VAL A 123 -5.45 -14.15 5.57
CA VAL A 123 -4.75 -13.75 6.79
C VAL A 123 -3.46 -13.09 6.40
N ASP A 124 -3.17 -11.95 7.01
CA ASP A 124 -1.92 -11.22 6.81
C ASP A 124 -1.35 -10.82 8.17
N ALA A 125 -0.06 -11.00 8.39
CA ALA A 125 0.62 -10.61 9.61
C ALA A 125 1.98 -9.99 9.29
N GLY A 126 2.24 -8.80 9.84
CA GLY A 126 3.48 -8.05 9.61
C GLY A 126 4.11 -7.56 10.90
N TRP A 127 5.43 -7.61 10.99
CA TRP A 127 6.19 -7.01 12.08
C TRP A 127 7.38 -6.24 11.55
N SER A 128 7.52 -5.00 11.96
CA SER A 128 8.60 -4.12 11.54
C SER A 128 9.34 -3.51 12.72
N PHE A 129 10.66 -3.35 12.55
CA PHE A 129 11.59 -2.83 13.55
C PHE A 129 12.41 -1.70 12.97
N LEU A 130 12.68 -0.69 13.79
CA LEU A 130 13.64 0.36 13.47
C LEU A 130 15.02 -0.06 14.00
N LEU A 131 15.99 -0.22 13.09
CA LEU A 131 17.34 -0.70 13.42
C LEU A 131 18.25 0.41 13.98
N ASN A 132 17.96 1.67 13.66
CA ASN A 132 18.75 2.81 14.08
C ASN A 132 17.93 4.11 14.13
N SER A 133 18.54 5.18 14.61
CA SER A 133 17.94 6.53 14.69
C SER A 133 17.74 7.23 13.35
N ARG A 134 18.28 6.67 12.27
CA ARG A 134 18.05 7.13 10.88
C ARG A 134 16.86 6.41 10.22
N ASP A 135 16.04 5.71 11.02
CA ASP A 135 14.84 5.00 10.59
C ASP A 135 15.06 3.90 9.54
N THR A 136 16.25 3.25 9.55
CA THR A 136 16.44 2.01 8.80
C THR A 136 15.47 0.99 9.36
N ARG A 137 14.60 0.45 8.52
CA ARG A 137 13.52 -0.46 8.91
C ARG A 137 13.76 -1.86 8.35
N LEU A 138 13.70 -2.85 9.22
CA LEU A 138 13.62 -4.26 8.87
C LEU A 138 12.19 -4.72 9.16
N SER A 139 11.55 -5.41 8.22
CA SER A 139 10.23 -5.99 8.43
C SER A 139 10.14 -7.39 7.86
N ALA A 140 9.27 -8.21 8.48
CA ALA A 140 8.85 -9.50 7.99
C ALA A 140 7.33 -9.50 7.85
N ARG A 141 6.80 -10.09 6.76
CA ARG A 141 5.36 -10.22 6.51
C ARG A 141 5.07 -11.62 6.01
N TYR A 142 4.00 -12.18 6.52
CA TYR A 142 3.43 -13.45 6.08
C TYR A 142 2.00 -13.21 5.64
N SER A 143 1.63 -13.74 4.48
CA SER A 143 0.25 -13.68 3.96
C SER A 143 -0.15 -15.07 3.48
N TYR A 144 -1.40 -15.43 3.78
CA TYR A 144 -2.02 -16.68 3.35
C TYR A 144 -3.43 -16.40 2.88
N SER A 145 -3.84 -16.97 1.75
CA SER A 145 -5.20 -16.89 1.26
C SER A 145 -5.67 -18.20 0.65
N GLU A 146 -6.95 -18.49 0.87
CA GLU A 146 -7.70 -19.56 0.23
C GLU A 146 -8.82 -18.94 -0.59
N ASN A 147 -9.01 -19.45 -1.80
CA ASN A 147 -10.06 -18.98 -2.68
C ASN A 147 -10.75 -20.17 -3.35
N SER A 148 -12.07 -20.08 -3.44
CA SER A 148 -12.93 -21.03 -4.16
C SER A 148 -13.78 -20.25 -5.15
N VAL A 149 -13.95 -20.80 -6.36
CA VAL A 149 -14.81 -20.16 -7.37
C VAL A 149 -16.28 -20.38 -7.00
N VAL A 150 -16.99 -19.27 -6.83
CA VAL A 150 -18.42 -19.24 -6.44
C VAL A 150 -19.36 -18.84 -7.58
N GLU A 151 -18.82 -18.46 -8.73
CA GLU A 151 -19.54 -17.95 -9.90
C GLU A 151 -19.87 -19.09 -10.90
N GLU A 152 -21.11 -19.10 -11.40
CA GLU A 152 -21.53 -20.02 -12.44
C GLU A 152 -20.95 -19.67 -13.83
N PRO A 153 -20.65 -20.63 -14.70
CA PRO A 153 -20.89 -22.09 -14.58
C PRO A 153 -19.78 -22.86 -13.85
N LEU A 154 -18.74 -22.16 -13.39
CA LEU A 154 -17.53 -22.78 -12.86
C LEU A 154 -17.67 -23.27 -11.41
N LYS A 155 -18.66 -22.78 -10.67
CA LYS A 155 -18.95 -23.20 -9.29
C LYS A 155 -19.12 -24.71 -9.13
N SER A 156 -19.75 -25.36 -10.11
CA SER A 156 -20.02 -26.79 -10.07
C SER A 156 -18.78 -27.68 -10.24
N ILE A 157 -17.66 -27.13 -10.71
CA ILE A 157 -16.43 -27.89 -10.95
C ILE A 157 -15.39 -27.69 -9.83
N ASP A 158 -15.77 -27.04 -8.74
CA ASP A 158 -15.00 -26.95 -7.50
C ASP A 158 -13.54 -26.56 -7.73
N ILE A 159 -13.33 -25.34 -8.26
CA ILE A 159 -12.00 -24.78 -8.47
C ILE A 159 -11.58 -24.07 -7.20
N GLU A 160 -10.45 -24.48 -6.64
CA GLU A 160 -9.87 -23.90 -5.44
C GLU A 160 -8.44 -23.41 -5.70
N SER A 161 -7.99 -22.43 -4.94
CA SER A 161 -6.60 -22.00 -4.91
C SER A 161 -6.15 -21.61 -3.51
N GLU A 162 -4.92 -21.93 -3.20
CA GLU A 162 -4.20 -21.50 -2.00
C GLU A 162 -3.01 -20.62 -2.43
N SER A 163 -2.79 -19.52 -1.75
CA SER A 163 -1.61 -18.70 -1.97
C SER A 163 -0.94 -18.37 -0.65
N GLU A 164 0.38 -18.48 -0.63
CA GLU A 164 1.22 -18.20 0.52
C GLU A 164 2.37 -17.30 0.11
N SER A 165 2.69 -16.29 0.94
CA SER A 165 3.86 -15.44 0.73
C SER A 165 4.57 -15.12 2.03
N PHE A 166 5.90 -15.01 1.94
CA PHE A 166 6.76 -14.54 3.01
C PHE A 166 7.75 -13.52 2.49
N ASP A 167 7.69 -12.31 3.02
CA ASP A 167 8.52 -11.19 2.61
C ASP A 167 9.44 -10.73 3.75
N VAL A 168 10.72 -10.54 3.45
CA VAL A 168 11.67 -9.84 4.34
C VAL A 168 12.12 -8.58 3.64
N THR A 169 11.88 -7.44 4.28
CA THR A 169 12.12 -6.11 3.70
C THR A 169 13.12 -5.32 4.54
N LEU A 170 14.14 -4.75 3.90
CA LEU A 170 15.05 -3.78 4.48
C LEU A 170 14.93 -2.46 3.71
N VAL A 171 14.56 -1.38 4.40
CA VAL A 171 14.42 -0.04 3.81
C VAL A 171 15.24 0.96 4.60
N HIS A 172 15.92 1.86 3.89
CA HIS A 172 16.66 2.98 4.47
C HIS A 172 16.24 4.32 3.85
N PRO A 173 15.88 5.33 4.66
CA PRO A 173 15.66 6.68 4.17
C PRO A 173 17.01 7.38 3.95
N PHE A 174 17.40 7.55 2.69
CA PHE A 174 18.65 8.23 2.30
C PHE A 174 18.55 9.75 2.44
N TYR A 175 17.36 10.28 2.24
CA TYR A 175 17.09 11.69 2.40
C TYR A 175 15.70 11.89 3.00
N ARG A 176 15.62 12.61 4.12
CA ARG A 176 14.37 12.88 4.82
C ARG A 176 14.34 14.29 5.36
N THR A 177 13.43 15.10 4.87
CA THR A 177 13.10 16.44 5.33
C THR A 177 11.58 16.56 5.53
N LEU A 178 11.12 17.71 5.96
CA LEU A 178 9.67 17.97 6.09
C LEU A 178 8.94 17.90 4.75
N ARG A 179 9.64 18.20 3.65
CA ARG A 179 9.08 18.24 2.31
C ARG A 179 9.41 17.00 1.49
N HIS A 180 10.65 16.56 1.50
CA HIS A 180 11.14 15.48 0.65
C HIS A 180 11.50 14.24 1.45
N ASN A 181 11.13 13.09 0.95
CA ASN A 181 11.57 11.80 1.48
C ASN A 181 12.01 10.90 0.32
N LEU A 182 13.24 10.38 0.39
CA LEU A 182 13.79 9.39 -0.55
C LEU A 182 14.19 8.15 0.25
N GLU A 183 13.51 7.05 -0.01
CA GLU A 183 13.80 5.75 0.59
C GLU A 183 14.23 4.76 -0.49
N MET A 184 15.20 3.92 -0.15
CA MET A 184 15.59 2.78 -0.98
C MET A 184 15.60 1.53 -0.12
N GLY A 185 15.26 0.40 -0.73
CA GLY A 185 15.19 -0.85 -0.02
C GLY A 185 15.30 -2.06 -0.90
N ALA A 186 15.43 -3.20 -0.24
CA ALA A 186 15.42 -4.53 -0.85
C ALA A 186 14.35 -5.38 -0.16
N VAL A 187 13.63 -6.18 -0.94
CA VAL A 187 12.67 -7.17 -0.46
C VAL A 187 13.09 -8.52 -1.01
N LEU A 188 13.23 -9.49 -0.13
CA LEU A 188 13.30 -10.91 -0.51
C LEU A 188 11.90 -11.49 -0.31
N SER A 189 11.30 -11.99 -1.37
CA SER A 189 9.93 -12.49 -1.42
C SER A 189 9.91 -13.95 -1.83
N LEU A 190 9.26 -14.79 -1.03
CA LEU A 190 8.96 -16.17 -1.33
C LEU A 190 7.46 -16.28 -1.52
N ARG A 191 7.01 -16.74 -2.69
CA ARG A 191 5.58 -16.86 -3.01
C ARG A 191 5.30 -18.23 -3.58
N GLU A 192 4.21 -18.82 -3.14
CA GLU A 192 3.71 -20.11 -3.62
C GLU A 192 2.21 -19.98 -3.92
N SER A 193 1.76 -20.58 -5.01
CA SER A 193 0.36 -20.77 -5.32
C SER A 193 0.10 -22.24 -5.64
N LYS A 194 -1.02 -22.76 -5.17
CA LYS A 194 -1.55 -24.07 -5.49
C LYS A 194 -2.95 -23.94 -6.02
N THR A 195 -3.28 -24.73 -7.03
CA THR A 195 -4.60 -24.75 -7.65
C THR A 195 -5.14 -26.18 -7.74
N PHE A 196 -6.43 -26.31 -7.51
CA PHE A 196 -7.10 -27.61 -7.46
C PHE A 196 -8.35 -27.58 -8.32
N LEU A 197 -8.70 -28.76 -8.85
CA LEU A 197 -9.94 -29.02 -9.55
C LEU A 197 -10.54 -30.31 -8.94
N LEU A 198 -11.75 -30.20 -8.37
CA LEU A 198 -12.39 -31.31 -7.66
C LEU A 198 -11.47 -31.92 -6.59
N GLY A 199 -10.79 -31.08 -5.81
CA GLY A 199 -9.85 -31.47 -4.76
C GLY A 199 -8.53 -32.10 -5.25
N THR A 200 -8.28 -32.15 -6.56
CA THR A 200 -7.06 -32.70 -7.16
C THR A 200 -6.18 -31.58 -7.71
N PRO A 201 -4.85 -31.57 -7.47
CA PRO A 201 -3.95 -30.58 -8.03
C PRO A 201 -4.09 -30.49 -9.56
N PHE A 202 -4.30 -29.27 -10.07
CA PHE A 202 -4.53 -29.04 -11.48
C PHE A 202 -3.91 -27.69 -11.93
N SER A 203 -3.16 -27.71 -13.02
CA SER A 203 -2.52 -26.51 -13.58
C SER A 203 -3.48 -25.78 -14.52
N PHE A 204 -3.99 -24.64 -14.11
CA PHE A 204 -4.83 -23.77 -14.95
C PHE A 204 -4.00 -22.80 -15.79
N SER A 205 -2.79 -22.49 -15.34
CA SER A 205 -1.90 -21.51 -15.98
C SER A 205 -0.68 -22.20 -16.60
N ALA A 206 -0.17 -21.63 -17.67
CA ALA A 206 1.09 -22.07 -18.25
C ALA A 206 2.22 -21.81 -17.25
N GLY A 207 3.14 -22.78 -17.11
CA GLY A 207 4.25 -22.70 -16.17
C GLY A 207 3.97 -23.31 -14.80
N ASP A 208 2.72 -23.64 -14.45
CA ASP A 208 2.42 -24.36 -13.20
C ASP A 208 2.81 -25.85 -13.35
N GLU A 209 3.37 -26.43 -12.30
CA GLU A 209 3.72 -27.86 -12.22
C GLU A 209 2.79 -28.58 -11.25
N ASN A 210 1.94 -29.48 -11.76
CA ASN A 210 0.94 -30.19 -10.95
C ASN A 210 0.09 -29.26 -10.07
N GLY A 211 -0.42 -28.17 -10.65
CA GLY A 211 -1.20 -27.17 -9.94
C GLY A 211 -0.40 -26.27 -9.01
N LYS A 212 0.92 -26.24 -9.10
CA LYS A 212 1.77 -25.47 -8.20
C LYS A 212 2.72 -24.57 -8.96
N SER A 213 2.85 -23.33 -8.50
CA SER A 213 3.91 -22.40 -8.90
C SER A 213 4.57 -21.77 -7.69
N ARG A 214 5.88 -21.59 -7.76
CA ARG A 214 6.69 -20.99 -6.71
C ARG A 214 7.69 -20.01 -7.30
N VAL A 215 7.81 -18.84 -6.69
CA VAL A 215 8.79 -17.83 -7.08
C VAL A 215 9.59 -17.34 -5.88
N THR A 216 10.90 -17.18 -6.10
CA THR A 216 11.80 -16.48 -5.19
C THR A 216 12.26 -15.21 -5.88
N VAL A 217 11.94 -14.04 -5.33
CA VAL A 217 12.16 -12.77 -5.99
C VAL A 217 12.94 -11.82 -5.08
N LEU A 218 14.00 -11.23 -5.64
CA LEU A 218 14.66 -10.07 -5.06
C LEU A 218 14.11 -8.80 -5.71
N ARG A 219 13.49 -7.93 -4.91
CA ARG A 219 12.99 -6.64 -5.38
C ARG A 219 13.84 -5.50 -4.84
N LEU A 220 14.30 -4.61 -5.72
CA LEU A 220 14.96 -3.36 -5.37
C LEU A 220 13.94 -2.23 -5.51
N VAL A 221 13.65 -1.55 -4.42
CA VAL A 221 12.59 -0.54 -4.32
C VAL A 221 13.19 0.83 -4.09
N GLN A 222 12.74 1.83 -4.85
CA GLN A 222 13.02 3.24 -4.63
C GLN A 222 11.68 3.97 -4.48
N SER A 223 11.55 4.78 -3.44
CA SER A 223 10.35 5.59 -3.19
C SER A 223 10.75 7.04 -2.96
N TYR A 224 10.09 7.96 -3.64
CA TYR A 224 10.29 9.38 -3.48
C TYR A 224 8.96 10.07 -3.21
N VAL A 225 8.93 10.94 -2.21
CA VAL A 225 7.78 11.78 -1.89
C VAL A 225 8.22 13.24 -1.82
N ASP A 226 7.51 14.12 -2.54
CA ASP A 226 7.57 15.58 -2.40
C ASP A 226 6.20 16.06 -1.90
N ARG A 227 6.18 16.78 -0.79
CA ARG A 227 4.95 17.28 -0.18
C ARG A 227 5.07 18.75 0.17
N THR A 228 4.10 19.52 -0.29
CA THR A 228 3.88 20.92 0.08
C THR A 228 2.46 21.14 0.60
N THR A 229 2.08 22.38 0.90
CA THR A 229 0.68 22.73 1.24
C THR A 229 -0.29 22.55 0.07
N ASP A 230 0.22 22.66 -1.16
CA ASP A 230 -0.62 22.72 -2.37
C ASP A 230 -0.54 21.46 -3.22
N HIS A 231 0.54 20.68 -3.10
CA HIS A 231 0.67 19.42 -3.84
C HIS A 231 1.40 18.35 -3.06
N ALA A 232 1.15 17.10 -3.45
CA ALA A 232 1.89 15.93 -3.05
C ALA A 232 2.19 15.07 -4.27
N LEU A 233 3.44 14.70 -4.47
CA LEU A 233 3.91 13.76 -5.48
C LEU A 233 4.50 12.54 -4.77
N ALA A 234 4.05 11.35 -5.13
CA ALA A 234 4.65 10.09 -4.71
C ALA A 234 5.05 9.29 -5.95
N LEU A 235 6.30 8.87 -5.98
CA LEU A 235 6.86 8.01 -7.03
C LEU A 235 7.42 6.76 -6.39
N ARG A 236 7.19 5.62 -7.01
CA ARG A 236 7.80 4.34 -6.62
C ARG A 236 8.28 3.60 -7.86
N SER A 237 9.50 3.07 -7.77
CA SER A 237 10.10 2.22 -8.79
C SER A 237 10.55 0.92 -8.13
N THR A 238 10.17 -0.21 -8.71
CA THR A 238 10.51 -1.55 -8.21
C THR A 238 11.10 -2.36 -9.35
N PHE A 239 12.33 -2.83 -9.18
CA PHE A 239 12.96 -3.80 -10.06
C PHE A 239 12.86 -5.17 -9.41
N SER A 240 12.22 -6.12 -10.07
CA SER A 240 12.03 -7.50 -9.63
C SER A 240 12.96 -8.41 -10.40
N ILE A 241 13.71 -9.24 -9.68
CA ILE A 241 14.64 -10.22 -10.21
C ILE A 241 14.22 -11.59 -9.68
N GLY A 242 13.63 -12.41 -10.53
CA GLY A 242 13.28 -13.78 -10.22
C GLY A 242 14.53 -14.65 -10.15
N LEU A 243 14.66 -15.43 -9.07
CA LEU A 243 15.83 -16.21 -8.73
C LEU A 243 15.51 -17.71 -8.78
N ASP A 244 16.44 -18.50 -9.33
CA ASP A 244 16.41 -19.96 -9.28
C ASP A 244 16.93 -20.46 -7.92
N LEU A 245 16.13 -20.20 -6.87
CA LEU A 245 16.46 -20.55 -5.49
C LEU A 245 15.21 -21.06 -4.75
N LEU A 246 15.42 -21.91 -3.73
CA LEU A 246 14.37 -22.38 -2.82
C LEU A 246 13.21 -23.08 -3.56
N ASP A 247 13.54 -23.95 -4.50
CA ASP A 247 12.59 -24.70 -5.32
C ASP A 247 11.65 -23.79 -6.17
N ALA A 248 12.16 -22.66 -6.65
CA ALA A 248 11.42 -21.84 -7.60
C ALA A 248 11.08 -22.64 -8.86
N THR A 249 9.87 -22.46 -9.39
CA THR A 249 9.43 -23.09 -10.63
C THR A 249 10.21 -22.49 -11.79
N VAL A 250 11.09 -23.28 -12.43
CA VAL A 250 11.95 -22.82 -13.52
C VAL A 250 11.83 -23.75 -14.71
N HIS A 251 11.55 -23.19 -15.86
CA HIS A 251 11.40 -23.89 -17.13
C HIS A 251 12.43 -23.39 -18.16
N GLY A 252 12.51 -24.07 -19.29
CA GLY A 252 13.23 -23.62 -20.47
C GLY A 252 12.26 -23.38 -21.65
N GLY A 253 12.71 -22.65 -22.66
CA GLY A 253 11.99 -22.61 -23.95
C GLY A 253 10.81 -21.62 -24.04
N GLY A 254 10.78 -20.57 -23.24
CA GLY A 254 9.78 -19.50 -23.34
C GLY A 254 8.43 -19.80 -22.66
N VAL A 255 8.38 -20.83 -21.83
CA VAL A 255 7.29 -21.08 -20.88
C VAL A 255 7.43 -20.10 -19.73
N PRO A 256 6.33 -19.56 -19.16
CA PRO A 256 6.41 -18.74 -17.96
C PRO A 256 7.14 -19.45 -16.82
N ASP A 257 8.09 -18.77 -16.18
CA ASP A 257 8.84 -19.35 -15.07
C ASP A 257 9.22 -18.30 -14.00
N GLY A 258 9.86 -18.77 -12.93
CA GLY A 258 10.33 -17.94 -11.83
C GLY A 258 11.60 -17.14 -12.13
N LYS A 259 12.24 -17.29 -13.30
CA LYS A 259 13.43 -16.53 -13.71
C LYS A 259 13.04 -15.43 -14.68
N TYR A 260 12.95 -14.23 -14.20
CA TYR A 260 12.54 -13.08 -15.00
C TYR A 260 13.16 -11.78 -14.45
N PHE A 261 13.11 -10.76 -15.27
CA PHE A 261 13.32 -9.38 -14.83
C PHE A 261 12.08 -8.56 -15.17
N ALA A 262 11.57 -7.81 -14.18
CA ALA A 262 10.46 -6.90 -14.39
C ALA A 262 10.71 -5.58 -13.68
N TRP A 263 10.17 -4.52 -14.25
CA TRP A 263 10.11 -3.19 -13.66
C TRP A 263 8.65 -2.78 -13.46
N LEU A 264 8.32 -2.30 -12.26
CA LEU A 264 7.05 -1.66 -11.93
C LEU A 264 7.32 -0.22 -11.51
N GLY A 265 6.77 0.72 -12.26
CA GLY A 265 6.76 2.15 -11.95
C GLY A 265 5.37 2.58 -11.50
N GLN A 266 5.28 3.35 -10.41
CA GLN A 266 4.03 3.86 -9.86
C GLN A 266 4.17 5.34 -9.56
N ALA A 267 3.16 6.13 -9.91
CA ALA A 267 3.12 7.56 -9.69
C ALA A 267 1.75 8.01 -9.18
N GLN A 268 1.76 8.87 -8.17
CA GLN A 268 0.56 9.55 -7.70
C GLN A 268 0.88 11.03 -7.48
N TYR A 269 0.03 11.89 -8.04
CA TYR A 269 0.12 13.34 -7.87
C TYR A 269 -1.22 13.89 -7.44
N ALA A 270 -1.24 14.63 -6.34
CA ALA A 270 -2.40 15.36 -5.87
C ALA A 270 -2.08 16.85 -5.83
N HIS A 271 -2.97 17.67 -6.37
CA HIS A 271 -2.83 19.13 -6.39
C HIS A 271 -4.10 19.82 -5.93
N ARG A 272 -3.96 20.73 -4.96
CA ARG A 272 -5.05 21.57 -4.47
C ARG A 272 -5.29 22.73 -5.44
N LEU A 273 -6.43 22.75 -6.09
CA LEU A 273 -6.83 23.83 -7.02
C LEU A 273 -7.34 25.09 -6.30
N GLY A 274 -7.46 25.02 -4.97
CA GLY A 274 -7.97 26.06 -4.09
C GLY A 274 -9.12 25.55 -3.23
N GLU A 275 -9.50 26.34 -2.20
CA GLU A 275 -10.53 25.92 -1.24
C GLU A 275 -11.90 25.64 -1.88
N LYS A 276 -12.23 26.38 -2.96
CA LYS A 276 -13.51 26.27 -3.64
C LYS A 276 -13.50 25.30 -4.83
N LEU A 277 -12.34 25.02 -5.41
CA LEU A 277 -12.21 24.17 -6.60
C LEU A 277 -11.80 22.73 -6.26
N GLY A 278 -11.47 22.47 -5.00
CA GLY A 278 -11.09 21.14 -4.54
C GLY A 278 -9.69 20.73 -5.00
N SER A 279 -9.52 19.48 -5.46
CA SER A 279 -8.23 18.92 -5.83
C SER A 279 -8.29 18.06 -7.07
N LEU A 280 -7.19 18.04 -7.81
CA LEU A 280 -6.92 17.11 -8.89
C LEU A 280 -6.03 16.00 -8.37
N VAL A 281 -6.37 14.75 -8.66
CA VAL A 281 -5.58 13.57 -8.33
C VAL A 281 -5.27 12.85 -9.64
N LEU A 282 -3.99 12.65 -9.93
CA LEU A 282 -3.49 11.85 -11.05
C LEU A 282 -2.81 10.60 -10.50
N ARG A 283 -3.04 9.47 -11.11
CA ARG A 283 -2.43 8.19 -10.75
C ARG A 283 -2.00 7.46 -12.00
N GLY A 284 -0.94 6.68 -11.93
CA GLY A 284 -0.53 5.81 -13.02
C GLY A 284 0.46 4.77 -12.56
N ASP A 285 0.27 3.55 -13.04
CA ASP A 285 1.12 2.40 -12.82
C ASP A 285 1.56 1.82 -14.17
N ALA A 286 2.76 1.25 -14.24
CA ALA A 286 3.27 0.59 -15.45
C ALA A 286 4.20 -0.57 -15.09
N GLN A 287 3.94 -1.77 -15.64
CA GLN A 287 4.80 -2.93 -15.51
C GLN A 287 5.36 -3.34 -16.87
N LEU A 288 6.68 -3.57 -16.91
CA LEU A 288 7.38 -4.12 -18.06
C LEU A 288 8.22 -5.32 -17.63
N ALA A 289 7.97 -6.47 -18.26
CA ALA A 289 8.66 -7.72 -18.01
C ALA A 289 9.53 -8.13 -19.22
N SER A 290 10.73 -8.66 -18.94
CA SER A 290 11.65 -9.16 -19.96
C SER A 290 11.18 -10.49 -20.55
N ASP A 291 10.42 -11.29 -19.76
CA ASP A 291 9.99 -12.64 -20.07
C ASP A 291 8.51 -12.83 -19.75
N ARG A 292 7.96 -14.00 -20.11
CA ARG A 292 6.63 -14.40 -19.67
C ARG A 292 6.65 -14.70 -18.19
N LEU A 293 5.68 -14.18 -17.46
CA LEU A 293 5.60 -14.29 -16.01
C LEU A 293 4.64 -15.41 -15.58
N LEU A 294 4.97 -16.09 -14.47
CA LEU A 294 3.97 -16.85 -13.72
C LEU A 294 2.87 -15.92 -13.23
N THR A 295 1.65 -16.40 -13.10
CA THR A 295 0.45 -15.61 -12.72
C THR A 295 0.66 -14.81 -11.42
N LEU A 296 1.47 -15.34 -10.49
CA LEU A 296 1.85 -14.67 -9.24
C LEU A 296 2.55 -13.30 -9.42
N GLU A 297 3.14 -13.03 -10.58
CA GLU A 297 3.92 -11.83 -10.87
C GLU A 297 3.34 -10.99 -12.03
N GLN A 298 2.21 -11.42 -12.60
CA GLN A 298 1.54 -10.70 -13.70
C GLN A 298 0.88 -9.41 -13.21
N PHE A 299 0.73 -8.47 -14.13
CA PHE A 299 0.03 -7.21 -13.94
C PHE A 299 -1.47 -7.42 -14.08
N ALA A 300 -2.23 -7.01 -13.06
CA ALA A 300 -3.68 -7.06 -13.06
C ALA A 300 -4.28 -5.68 -13.37
N LEU A 301 -5.25 -5.64 -14.28
CA LEU A 301 -5.91 -4.43 -14.75
C LEU A 301 -7.43 -4.64 -14.72
N GLY A 302 -8.16 -3.61 -14.32
CA GLY A 302 -9.59 -3.62 -14.05
C GLY A 302 -9.89 -3.55 -12.55
N GLY A 303 -10.99 -2.91 -12.19
CA GLY A 303 -11.47 -2.76 -10.82
C GLY A 303 -11.20 -1.39 -10.19
N ALA A 304 -11.55 -1.28 -8.92
CA ALA A 304 -11.62 -0.01 -8.17
C ALA A 304 -10.29 0.75 -8.07
N THR A 305 -9.16 0.07 -8.23
CA THR A 305 -7.82 0.63 -8.02
C THR A 305 -7.07 0.95 -9.31
N THR A 306 -7.51 0.43 -10.46
CA THR A 306 -6.89 0.64 -11.77
C THR A 306 -7.88 1.32 -12.72
N VAL A 307 -8.67 0.56 -13.49
CA VAL A 307 -9.70 1.08 -14.40
C VAL A 307 -11.08 0.72 -13.84
N ARG A 308 -11.73 1.69 -13.18
CA ARG A 308 -13.08 1.52 -12.60
C ARG A 308 -14.11 1.30 -13.71
N GLY A 309 -15.18 0.59 -13.40
CA GLY A 309 -16.21 0.21 -14.38
C GLY A 309 -16.05 -1.18 -14.97
N TYR A 310 -14.93 -1.84 -14.66
CA TYR A 310 -14.66 -3.22 -15.00
C TYR A 310 -14.51 -4.05 -13.73
N ARG A 311 -14.65 -5.37 -13.85
CA ARG A 311 -14.42 -6.29 -12.75
C ARG A 311 -12.97 -6.22 -12.27
N GLU A 312 -12.75 -6.52 -10.99
CA GLU A 312 -11.40 -6.68 -10.44
C GLU A 312 -10.66 -7.78 -11.18
N ASN A 313 -9.42 -7.48 -11.62
CA ASN A 313 -8.56 -8.38 -12.39
C ASN A 313 -9.16 -8.79 -13.74
N GLU A 314 -9.85 -7.89 -14.44
CA GLU A 314 -10.43 -8.14 -15.76
C GLU A 314 -9.39 -8.65 -16.77
N LEU A 315 -8.20 -8.07 -16.72
CA LEU A 315 -7.03 -8.50 -17.49
C LEU A 315 -5.87 -8.80 -16.54
N VAL A 316 -5.24 -9.96 -16.70
CA VAL A 316 -4.02 -10.36 -15.98
C VAL A 316 -2.99 -10.76 -17.02
N ARG A 317 -1.88 -9.99 -17.16
CA ARG A 317 -0.91 -10.11 -18.24
C ARG A 317 0.52 -9.84 -17.72
N ASP A 318 1.52 -10.16 -18.55
CA ASP A 318 2.94 -9.95 -18.21
C ASP A 318 3.29 -8.46 -18.08
N ASN A 319 2.72 -7.64 -18.96
CA ASN A 319 2.96 -6.20 -19.07
C ASN A 319 1.65 -5.44 -18.98
N GLY A 320 1.71 -4.21 -18.56
CA GLY A 320 0.54 -3.35 -18.55
C GLY A 320 0.83 -1.95 -18.04
N PHE A 321 -0.12 -1.08 -18.22
CA PHE A 321 -0.14 0.24 -17.59
C PHE A 321 -1.58 0.69 -17.38
N ASP A 322 -1.76 1.54 -16.38
CA ASP A 322 -2.99 2.32 -16.20
C ASP A 322 -2.68 3.77 -15.86
N VAL A 323 -3.62 4.64 -16.17
CA VAL A 323 -3.63 6.05 -15.79
C VAL A 323 -5.03 6.47 -15.38
N SER A 324 -5.12 7.28 -14.34
CA SER A 324 -6.36 7.81 -13.79
C SER A 324 -6.22 9.31 -13.56
N ALA A 325 -7.23 10.08 -13.95
CA ALA A 325 -7.38 11.48 -13.62
C ALA A 325 -8.71 11.70 -12.90
N GLU A 326 -8.65 12.22 -11.67
CA GLU A 326 -9.82 12.42 -10.83
C GLU A 326 -9.83 13.84 -10.27
N TRP A 327 -10.93 14.56 -10.48
CA TRP A 327 -11.21 15.84 -9.85
C TRP A 327 -12.18 15.65 -8.69
N ARG A 328 -11.78 16.10 -7.48
CA ARG A 328 -12.55 16.05 -6.25
C ARG A 328 -13.03 17.43 -5.87
N TYR A 329 -14.33 17.64 -5.83
CA TYR A 329 -14.96 18.88 -5.45
C TYR A 329 -15.57 18.79 -4.05
N PRO A 330 -15.21 19.68 -3.10
CA PRO A 330 -15.78 19.67 -1.76
C PRO A 330 -17.23 20.15 -1.76
N LEU A 331 -18.17 19.26 -1.45
CA LEU A 331 -19.59 19.58 -1.33
C LEU A 331 -19.90 20.17 0.03
N TRP A 332 -19.26 19.63 1.06
CA TRP A 332 -19.49 20.05 2.43
C TRP A 332 -18.27 19.78 3.29
N ARG A 333 -17.97 20.72 4.20
CA ARG A 333 -16.92 20.62 5.19
C ARG A 333 -17.42 21.11 6.53
N ALA A 334 -17.15 20.38 7.60
CA ALA A 334 -17.32 20.83 8.97
C ALA A 334 -16.04 20.62 9.75
N SER A 335 -15.56 21.69 10.39
CA SER A 335 -14.47 21.62 11.35
C SER A 335 -15.06 21.66 12.75
N SER A 336 -14.67 20.74 13.62
CA SER A 336 -15.12 20.67 15.01
C SER A 336 -14.05 21.28 15.92
N GLU A 337 -14.45 22.03 16.94
CA GLU A 337 -13.59 22.46 18.05
C GLU A 337 -13.12 21.22 18.83
N GLY A 338 -12.08 20.57 18.38
CA GLY A 338 -11.57 19.29 18.90
C GLY A 338 -10.92 18.42 17.83
N GLY A 339 -10.82 18.94 16.58
CA GLY A 339 -9.89 18.44 15.56
C GLY A 339 -10.38 17.27 14.71
N SER A 340 -11.69 17.04 14.57
CA SER A 340 -12.15 16.06 13.58
C SER A 340 -12.86 16.77 12.44
N ASP A 341 -12.11 17.09 11.39
CA ASP A 341 -12.67 17.59 10.16
C ASP A 341 -13.52 16.49 9.50
N LYS A 342 -14.71 16.88 9.04
CA LYS A 342 -15.57 16.01 8.22
C LYS A 342 -15.65 16.62 6.85
N LEU A 343 -15.47 15.80 5.83
CA LEU A 343 -15.41 16.23 4.44
C LEU A 343 -16.26 15.33 3.57
N LEU A 344 -17.21 15.92 2.84
CA LEU A 344 -17.94 15.25 1.77
C LEU A 344 -17.50 15.85 0.45
N GLN A 345 -17.08 14.98 -0.49
CA GLN A 345 -16.61 15.38 -1.82
C GLN A 345 -17.39 14.64 -2.91
N ALA A 346 -17.70 15.34 -3.99
CA ALA A 346 -18.02 14.71 -5.26
C ALA A 346 -16.74 14.54 -6.08
N ALA A 347 -16.67 13.48 -6.84
CA ALA A 347 -15.57 13.24 -7.78
C ALA A 347 -16.10 13.02 -9.19
N CYS A 348 -15.34 13.43 -10.20
CA CYS A 348 -15.47 12.94 -11.55
C CYS A 348 -14.11 12.46 -12.04
N PHE A 349 -14.09 11.37 -12.80
CA PHE A 349 -12.85 10.74 -13.21
C PHE A 349 -12.90 10.15 -14.61
N MET A 350 -11.71 9.91 -15.13
CA MET A 350 -11.46 9.11 -16.34
C MET A 350 -10.30 8.19 -16.07
N ASP A 351 -10.48 6.91 -16.41
CA ASP A 351 -9.47 5.88 -16.27
C ASP A 351 -9.20 5.25 -17.64
N PHE A 352 -7.93 4.92 -17.87
CA PHE A 352 -7.47 4.23 -19.07
C PHE A 352 -6.36 3.25 -18.72
N GLY A 353 -6.34 2.08 -19.34
CA GLY A 353 -5.27 1.13 -19.18
C GLY A 353 -5.21 0.10 -20.30
N SER A 354 -4.08 -0.58 -20.37
CA SER A 354 -3.85 -1.68 -21.29
C SER A 354 -2.95 -2.73 -20.66
N ALA A 355 -3.19 -4.00 -20.95
CA ALA A 355 -2.36 -5.09 -20.50
C ALA A 355 -2.17 -6.13 -21.61
N TRP A 356 -0.94 -6.65 -21.77
CA TRP A 356 -0.58 -7.59 -22.85
C TRP A 356 0.47 -8.60 -22.39
N ASN A 357 0.48 -9.79 -22.98
CA ASN A 357 1.53 -10.76 -22.76
C ASN A 357 2.75 -10.47 -23.60
N LYS A 358 3.90 -11.01 -23.23
CA LYS A 358 5.13 -10.90 -23.99
C LYS A 358 4.94 -11.39 -25.41
N GLY A 359 5.14 -10.49 -26.39
CA GLY A 359 5.01 -10.76 -27.83
C GLY A 359 3.64 -10.43 -28.42
N GLU A 360 2.69 -9.94 -27.61
CA GLU A 360 1.39 -9.41 -28.08
C GLU A 360 1.47 -7.89 -28.35
N ASP A 361 0.49 -7.36 -29.09
CA ASP A 361 0.38 -5.92 -29.30
C ASP A 361 -0.16 -5.24 -28.02
N PRO A 362 0.52 -4.22 -27.50
CA PRO A 362 0.04 -3.49 -26.33
C PRO A 362 -1.35 -2.85 -26.48
N TRP A 363 -1.84 -2.68 -27.68
CA TRP A 363 -3.12 -2.01 -27.95
C TRP A 363 -4.30 -2.94 -28.20
N ASP A 364 -4.10 -4.26 -28.16
CA ASP A 364 -5.18 -5.23 -28.40
C ASP A 364 -6.15 -5.37 -27.23
N ASN A 365 -5.67 -5.16 -25.98
CA ASN A 365 -6.48 -5.29 -24.76
C ASN A 365 -6.47 -3.99 -23.97
N ARG A 366 -7.45 -3.14 -24.22
CA ARG A 366 -7.60 -1.81 -23.59
C ARG A 366 -8.86 -1.77 -22.75
N LEU A 367 -8.77 -1.07 -21.63
CA LEU A 367 -9.91 -0.72 -20.79
C LEU A 367 -9.94 0.78 -20.63
N HIS A 368 -11.13 1.40 -20.79
CA HIS A 368 -11.30 2.82 -20.55
C HIS A 368 -12.70 3.12 -20.04
N SER A 369 -12.76 4.01 -19.08
CA SER A 369 -14.00 4.38 -18.42
C SER A 369 -14.01 5.83 -17.99
N ALA A 370 -15.22 6.31 -17.70
CA ALA A 370 -15.44 7.60 -17.07
C ALA A 370 -16.56 7.47 -16.03
N GLY A 371 -16.51 8.25 -14.97
CA GLY A 371 -17.50 8.10 -13.93
C GLY A 371 -17.55 9.21 -12.90
N LEU A 372 -18.40 8.99 -11.92
CA LEU A 372 -18.64 9.88 -10.80
C LEU A 372 -18.39 9.16 -9.49
N GLY A 373 -18.05 9.92 -8.45
CA GLY A 373 -17.83 9.39 -7.11
C GLY A 373 -18.38 10.29 -6.02
N LEU A 374 -18.61 9.69 -4.86
CA LEU A 374 -18.94 10.37 -3.62
C LEU A 374 -18.00 9.86 -2.54
N LEU A 375 -17.28 10.78 -1.90
CA LEU A 375 -16.30 10.45 -0.88
C LEU A 375 -16.66 11.15 0.42
N TRP A 376 -16.66 10.38 1.50
CA TRP A 376 -16.79 10.86 2.86
C TRP A 376 -15.54 10.58 3.65
N GLU A 377 -15.01 11.56 4.34
CA GLU A 377 -13.85 11.44 5.21
C GLU A 377 -14.18 12.01 6.60
N SER A 378 -13.89 11.25 7.65
CA SER A 378 -13.96 11.69 9.02
C SER A 378 -12.98 10.92 9.90
N LYS A 379 -12.81 11.30 11.17
CA LYS A 379 -11.92 10.62 12.12
C LYS A 379 -12.21 9.13 12.30
N TRP A 380 -13.48 8.73 12.18
CA TRP A 380 -13.94 7.38 12.54
C TRP A 380 -14.46 6.56 11.37
N LEU A 381 -14.80 7.25 10.28
CA LEU A 381 -15.46 6.65 9.12
C LEU A 381 -14.98 7.30 7.84
N ASP A 382 -14.45 6.49 6.94
CA ASP A 382 -14.23 6.85 5.54
C ASP A 382 -15.15 6.00 4.68
N ALA A 383 -15.79 6.62 3.69
CA ALA A 383 -16.63 5.93 2.72
C ALA A 383 -16.37 6.45 1.32
N GLN A 384 -16.33 5.55 0.37
CA GLN A 384 -16.13 5.84 -1.04
C GLN A 384 -17.18 5.06 -1.83
N PHE A 385 -17.82 5.74 -2.74
CA PHE A 385 -18.74 5.16 -3.71
C PHE A 385 -18.40 5.71 -5.07
N TYR A 386 -18.23 4.84 -6.06
CA TYR A 386 -17.99 5.19 -7.45
C TYR A 386 -18.98 4.47 -8.36
N TRP A 387 -19.44 5.19 -9.35
CA TRP A 387 -20.14 4.64 -10.49
C TRP A 387 -19.37 5.03 -11.75
N ALA A 388 -19.02 4.04 -12.56
CA ALA A 388 -18.26 4.19 -13.78
C ALA A 388 -19.00 3.58 -14.95
N TYR A 389 -18.92 4.23 -16.08
CA TYR A 389 -19.37 3.71 -17.36
C TYR A 389 -18.17 3.17 -18.12
N ASP A 390 -18.21 1.90 -18.49
CA ASP A 390 -17.26 1.25 -19.38
C ASP A 390 -17.51 1.70 -20.81
N ILE A 391 -16.51 2.30 -21.46
CA ILE A 391 -16.63 2.82 -22.82
C ILE A 391 -16.43 1.67 -23.84
N GLU A 392 -15.66 0.65 -23.47
CA GLU A 392 -15.49 -0.58 -24.24
C GLU A 392 -16.22 -1.71 -23.47
N GLU A 393 -17.29 -2.21 -24.08
CA GLU A 393 -18.14 -3.22 -23.42
C GLU A 393 -17.36 -4.47 -23.01
N ALA A 394 -17.47 -4.85 -21.75
CA ALA A 394 -16.94 -6.12 -21.25
C ALA A 394 -17.71 -7.30 -21.89
N PRO A 395 -17.08 -8.48 -22.04
CA PRO A 395 -17.79 -9.66 -22.53
C PRO A 395 -19.03 -9.98 -21.69
N PRO A 396 -20.14 -10.45 -22.29
CA PRO A 396 -21.35 -10.82 -21.56
C PRO A 396 -21.04 -11.96 -20.57
N ARG A 397 -21.57 -11.84 -19.35
CA ARG A 397 -21.38 -12.75 -18.23
C ARG A 397 -22.68 -13.48 -17.90
N GLN A 398 -22.56 -14.68 -17.32
CA GLN A 398 -23.75 -15.46 -16.90
C GLN A 398 -24.25 -15.03 -15.52
N ASP A 399 -23.31 -14.80 -14.60
CA ASP A 399 -23.61 -14.30 -13.27
C ASP A 399 -23.38 -12.79 -13.21
N TYR A 400 -24.34 -12.12 -12.58
CA TYR A 400 -24.37 -10.67 -12.44
C TYR A 400 -23.73 -10.24 -11.12
N ASP A 401 -22.89 -9.21 -11.19
CA ASP A 401 -22.27 -8.56 -10.05
C ASP A 401 -22.42 -7.03 -10.13
N LEU A 402 -22.35 -6.33 -9.00
CA LEU A 402 -22.41 -4.87 -8.96
C LEU A 402 -21.28 -4.21 -9.77
N GLN A 403 -20.14 -4.89 -9.92
CA GLN A 403 -19.04 -4.40 -10.73
C GLN A 403 -19.37 -4.38 -12.24
N ASP A 404 -20.32 -5.21 -12.69
CA ASP A 404 -20.81 -5.21 -14.08
C ASP A 404 -21.63 -3.93 -14.41
N ASP A 405 -22.24 -3.33 -13.38
CA ASP A 405 -22.85 -2.01 -13.48
C ASP A 405 -21.88 -0.86 -13.22
N GLY A 406 -20.59 -1.15 -13.10
CA GLY A 406 -19.55 -0.19 -12.80
C GLY A 406 -19.61 0.39 -11.38
N ILE A 407 -20.26 -0.31 -10.45
CA ILE A 407 -20.40 0.13 -9.06
C ILE A 407 -19.23 -0.41 -8.23
N HIS A 408 -18.47 0.50 -7.62
CA HIS A 408 -17.41 0.20 -6.67
C HIS A 408 -17.62 0.99 -5.39
N PHE A 409 -17.53 0.33 -4.23
CA PHE A 409 -17.61 1.02 -2.94
C PHE A 409 -16.67 0.43 -1.91
N ARG A 410 -16.38 1.25 -0.91
CA ARG A 410 -15.64 0.87 0.30
C ARG A 410 -16.07 1.73 1.47
N VAL A 411 -16.26 1.10 2.63
CA VAL A 411 -16.53 1.76 3.91
C VAL A 411 -15.51 1.27 4.92
N VAL A 412 -14.86 2.18 5.64
CA VAL A 412 -13.78 1.87 6.59
C VAL A 412 -14.06 2.57 7.91
N PHE A 413 -14.12 1.80 8.98
CA PHE A 413 -14.20 2.29 10.35
C PHE A 413 -12.84 2.24 11.02
N HIS A 414 -12.48 3.31 11.71
CA HIS A 414 -11.24 3.45 12.46
C HIS A 414 -11.53 3.56 13.95
N TYR A 415 -10.88 2.73 14.77
CA TYR A 415 -10.98 2.76 16.24
C TYR A 415 -9.63 2.99 16.90
#